data_628837e3eca531eb960e52c9c95fdcda
#
_entry.id   628837e3eca531eb960e52c9c95fdcda
#
_cell.length_a   1.000
_cell.length_b   1.000
_cell.length_c   1.000
_cell.angle_alpha   90.00
_cell.angle_beta   90.00
_cell.angle_gamma   90.00
#
_symmetry.space_group_name_H-M   'P 1'
#
loop_
_entity.id
_entity.type
_entity.pdbx_description
1 polymer ?
#
loop_
_entity_poly.entity_id
_entity_poly.type
_entity_poly.pdbx_seq_one_letter_code
_entity_poly.pdbx_strand_id
1 'polypeptide(L)'
;MITIGIPIYNAETYLEDAIKSVLAQSFKDFELILIDDGSTDNSLTIAQSFNDPRIRIYADGTNKRLPYRLNQIIQLAKYDYIARMDADDLMDINRLKIQIEHLKKHPEIDLVTTGMYSIGKSNEALGKRIPQDYMMSASEILQGVTNLLHASMLARKTWCLRNPYKVDNALAEDYELWLSSAIKKDLKYHVIQEPLYYYREVENVKIEKMIKGYNTQIEVINQYSKGVISDANRHKIIRKFQVKKAIVKILSATNLMSILQKRRVTKLNEDDLIRYSKNLDRIQQMGK
;
A
#
# COMPACT_ATOMS: atom_id res chain seq x y z
N MET A 1 15.65 10.86 -9.53
CA MET A 1 14.62 10.18 -10.33
C MET A 1 13.99 9.07 -9.49
N ILE A 2 12.75 8.67 -9.76
CA ILE A 2 11.98 7.69 -8.99
C ILE A 2 11.50 6.60 -9.93
N THR A 3 11.58 5.32 -9.53
CA THR A 3 10.84 4.22 -10.16
C THR A 3 9.52 4.04 -9.44
N ILE A 4 8.41 4.14 -10.15
CA ILE A 4 7.07 3.84 -9.63
C ILE A 4 6.70 2.44 -10.09
N GLY A 5 6.22 1.60 -9.19
CA GLY A 5 5.79 0.24 -9.51
C GLY A 5 4.33 0.01 -9.19
N ILE A 6 3.58 -0.48 -10.19
CA ILE A 6 2.18 -0.91 -10.05
C ILE A 6 2.06 -2.36 -10.50
N PRO A 7 1.91 -3.30 -9.56
CA PRO A 7 1.45 -4.66 -9.87
C PRO A 7 -0.03 -4.62 -10.27
N ILE A 8 -0.38 -5.31 -11.35
CA ILE A 8 -1.73 -5.32 -11.92
C ILE A 8 -2.29 -6.74 -11.87
N TYR A 9 -3.50 -6.92 -11.34
CA TYR A 9 -4.24 -8.16 -11.43
C TYR A 9 -5.74 -7.91 -11.39
N ASN A 10 -6.42 -8.09 -12.54
CA ASN A 10 -7.86 -7.89 -12.70
C ASN A 10 -8.33 -6.52 -12.15
N ALA A 11 -7.76 -5.45 -12.69
CA ALA A 11 -7.98 -4.06 -12.27
C ALA A 11 -8.62 -3.18 -13.37
N GLU A 12 -9.25 -3.77 -14.39
CA GLU A 12 -9.77 -3.04 -15.58
C GLU A 12 -10.64 -1.82 -15.22
N THR A 13 -11.38 -1.91 -14.10
CA THR A 13 -12.30 -0.84 -13.69
C THR A 13 -11.58 0.45 -13.27
N TYR A 14 -10.37 0.36 -12.70
CA TYR A 14 -9.72 1.50 -12.03
C TYR A 14 -8.32 1.80 -12.57
N LEU A 15 -7.73 0.89 -13.33
CA LEU A 15 -6.33 0.98 -13.77
C LEU A 15 -6.05 2.23 -14.60
N GLU A 16 -6.99 2.65 -15.44
CA GLU A 16 -6.83 3.86 -16.25
C GLU A 16 -6.63 5.09 -15.37
N ASP A 17 -7.49 5.28 -14.37
CA ASP A 17 -7.39 6.38 -13.42
C ASP A 17 -6.12 6.30 -12.57
N ALA A 18 -5.73 5.09 -12.17
CA ALA A 18 -4.48 4.86 -11.44
C ALA A 18 -3.27 5.35 -12.24
N ILE A 19 -3.13 4.95 -13.51
CA ILE A 19 -2.05 5.38 -14.39
C ILE A 19 -2.10 6.90 -14.61
N LYS A 20 -3.27 7.46 -14.88
CA LYS A 20 -3.45 8.92 -15.04
C LYS A 20 -3.00 9.69 -13.80
N SER A 21 -3.25 9.18 -12.59
CA SER A 21 -2.81 9.83 -11.36
C SER A 21 -1.29 9.87 -11.21
N VAL A 22 -0.59 8.86 -11.74
CA VAL A 22 0.88 8.85 -11.84
C VAL A 22 1.36 9.86 -12.87
N LEU A 23 0.78 9.90 -14.06
CA LEU A 23 1.19 10.81 -15.12
C LEU A 23 0.92 12.28 -14.76
N ALA A 24 -0.09 12.53 -13.92
CA ALA A 24 -0.44 13.86 -13.40
C ALA A 24 0.53 14.40 -12.35
N GLN A 25 1.50 13.61 -11.85
CA GLN A 25 2.42 14.05 -10.80
C GLN A 25 3.16 15.33 -11.18
N SER A 26 3.29 16.26 -10.22
CA SER A 26 4.07 17.49 -10.38
C SER A 26 5.59 17.22 -10.52
N PHE A 27 6.08 16.14 -9.91
CA PHE A 27 7.43 15.64 -10.10
C PHE A 27 7.49 14.79 -11.38
N LYS A 28 8.28 15.21 -12.39
CA LYS A 28 8.29 14.60 -13.73
C LYS A 28 9.41 13.59 -13.98
N ASP A 29 10.43 13.56 -13.11
CA ASP A 29 11.63 12.72 -13.29
C ASP A 29 11.43 11.31 -12.75
N PHE A 30 10.55 10.53 -13.40
CA PHE A 30 10.25 9.15 -13.01
C PHE A 30 10.17 8.20 -14.20
N GLU A 31 10.29 6.90 -13.93
CA GLU A 31 9.76 5.81 -14.76
C GLU A 31 8.57 5.15 -14.06
N LEU A 32 7.65 4.60 -14.84
CA LEU A 32 6.51 3.81 -14.36
C LEU A 32 6.65 2.38 -14.86
N ILE A 33 6.77 1.44 -13.96
CA ILE A 33 6.78 0.00 -14.24
C ILE A 33 5.39 -0.56 -13.92
N LEU A 34 4.72 -1.06 -14.95
CA LEU A 34 3.46 -1.78 -14.86
C LEU A 34 3.76 -3.28 -15.04
N ILE A 35 3.40 -4.10 -14.05
CA ILE A 35 3.59 -5.55 -14.16
C ILE A 35 2.23 -6.23 -14.06
N ASP A 36 1.80 -6.82 -15.19
CA ASP A 36 0.60 -7.66 -15.21
C ASP A 36 0.89 -9.02 -14.57
N ASP A 37 0.11 -9.38 -13.56
CA ASP A 37 0.22 -10.63 -12.81
C ASP A 37 -0.73 -11.72 -13.35
N GLY A 38 -0.85 -11.81 -14.69
CA GLY A 38 -1.70 -12.77 -15.36
C GLY A 38 -3.19 -12.41 -15.26
N SER A 39 -3.54 -11.16 -15.54
CA SER A 39 -4.94 -10.70 -15.59
C SER A 39 -5.74 -11.44 -16.65
N THR A 40 -7.01 -11.65 -16.38
CA THR A 40 -7.97 -12.31 -17.27
C THR A 40 -9.04 -11.36 -17.81
N ASP A 41 -8.97 -10.09 -17.37
CA ASP A 41 -9.81 -8.98 -17.83
C ASP A 41 -9.04 -8.06 -18.81
N ASN A 42 -9.54 -6.87 -19.09
CA ASN A 42 -8.92 -5.92 -20.02
C ASN A 42 -7.73 -5.13 -19.43
N SER A 43 -7.24 -5.46 -18.23
CA SER A 43 -6.17 -4.69 -17.57
C SER A 43 -4.92 -4.51 -18.42
N LEU A 44 -4.42 -5.59 -19.04
CA LEU A 44 -3.22 -5.51 -19.89
C LEU A 44 -3.44 -4.61 -21.11
N THR A 45 -4.61 -4.72 -21.75
CA THR A 45 -5.00 -3.87 -22.90
C THR A 45 -5.05 -2.39 -22.49
N ILE A 46 -5.61 -2.09 -21.33
CA ILE A 46 -5.66 -0.73 -20.77
C ILE A 46 -4.23 -0.21 -20.52
N ALA A 47 -3.37 -0.99 -19.88
CA ALA A 47 -1.98 -0.59 -19.66
C ALA A 47 -1.26 -0.27 -20.97
N GLN A 48 -1.44 -1.10 -22.01
CA GLN A 48 -0.84 -0.95 -23.34
C GLN A 48 -1.40 0.22 -24.15
N SER A 49 -2.57 0.76 -23.81
CA SER A 49 -3.17 1.90 -24.51
C SER A 49 -2.48 3.25 -24.20
N PHE A 50 -1.64 3.31 -23.16
CA PHE A 50 -0.91 4.53 -22.81
C PHE A 50 0.38 4.66 -23.61
N ASN A 51 0.54 5.78 -24.30
CA ASN A 51 1.72 6.08 -25.11
C ASN A 51 2.60 7.14 -24.44
N ASP A 52 3.24 6.77 -23.32
CA ASP A 52 4.17 7.64 -22.60
C ASP A 52 5.54 6.93 -22.49
N PRO A 53 6.65 7.57 -22.94
CA PRO A 53 7.98 6.93 -22.96
C PRO A 53 8.53 6.57 -21.58
N ARG A 54 7.93 7.07 -20.50
CA ARG A 54 8.29 6.72 -19.12
C ARG A 54 7.69 5.38 -18.69
N ILE A 55 6.70 4.84 -19.40
CA ILE A 55 6.01 3.60 -19.05
C ILE A 55 6.77 2.38 -19.61
N ARG A 56 6.96 1.39 -18.75
CA ARG A 56 7.50 0.07 -19.10
C ARG A 56 6.52 -1.00 -18.63
N ILE A 57 6.04 -1.81 -19.54
CA ILE A 57 5.04 -2.86 -19.25
C ILE A 57 5.71 -4.22 -19.30
N TYR A 58 5.40 -5.06 -18.32
CA TYR A 58 5.84 -6.46 -18.25
C TYR A 58 4.63 -7.36 -18.02
N ALA A 59 4.54 -8.43 -18.80
CA ALA A 59 3.52 -9.46 -18.69
C ALA A 59 4.13 -10.80 -19.08
N ASP A 60 3.97 -11.81 -18.24
CA ASP A 60 4.41 -13.19 -18.50
C ASP A 60 3.24 -14.19 -18.51
N GLY A 61 2.00 -13.68 -18.38
CA GLY A 61 0.77 -14.48 -18.41
C GLY A 61 0.58 -15.37 -17.16
N THR A 62 1.40 -15.20 -16.12
CA THR A 62 1.38 -16.06 -14.93
C THR A 62 1.06 -15.27 -13.67
N ASN A 63 0.12 -15.77 -12.85
CA ASN A 63 -0.13 -15.19 -11.55
C ASN A 63 0.90 -15.67 -10.51
N LYS A 64 1.84 -14.79 -10.16
CA LYS A 64 2.91 -15.02 -9.17
C LYS A 64 2.66 -14.32 -7.85
N ARG A 65 1.56 -13.62 -7.74
CA ARG A 65 1.08 -12.87 -6.57
C ARG A 65 1.90 -11.61 -6.25
N LEU A 66 1.29 -10.73 -5.47
CA LEU A 66 1.80 -9.40 -5.14
C LEU A 66 3.26 -9.38 -4.63
N PRO A 67 3.69 -10.19 -3.63
CA PRO A 67 5.06 -10.11 -3.12
C PRO A 67 6.13 -10.40 -4.18
N TYR A 68 5.87 -11.37 -5.07
CA TYR A 68 6.77 -11.67 -6.17
C TYR A 68 6.91 -10.49 -7.13
N ARG A 69 5.77 -9.86 -7.51
CA ARG A 69 5.77 -8.72 -8.44
C ARG A 69 6.42 -7.48 -7.84
N LEU A 70 6.24 -7.24 -6.53
CA LEU A 70 6.94 -6.16 -5.84
C LEU A 70 8.46 -6.38 -5.83
N ASN A 71 8.94 -7.61 -5.56
CA ASN A 71 10.36 -7.93 -5.70
C ASN A 71 10.87 -7.76 -7.14
N GLN A 72 10.05 -8.15 -8.14
CA GLN A 72 10.40 -7.98 -9.56
C GLN A 72 10.53 -6.49 -9.91
N ILE A 73 9.63 -5.62 -9.45
CA ILE A 73 9.71 -4.17 -9.61
C ILE A 73 11.04 -3.65 -9.03
N ILE A 74 11.41 -4.07 -7.82
CA ILE A 74 12.66 -3.66 -7.16
C ILE A 74 13.88 -4.02 -8.02
N GLN A 75 13.90 -5.20 -8.62
CA GLN A 75 14.99 -5.64 -9.49
C GLN A 75 15.04 -4.87 -10.82
N LEU A 76 13.88 -4.60 -11.43
CA LEU A 76 13.75 -3.89 -12.70
C LEU A 76 13.95 -2.38 -12.59
N ALA A 77 13.84 -1.83 -11.38
CA ALA A 77 13.94 -0.40 -11.10
C ALA A 77 15.30 0.17 -11.54
N LYS A 78 15.28 1.25 -12.33
CA LYS A 78 16.49 1.95 -12.79
C LYS A 78 17.02 2.96 -11.77
N TYR A 79 16.15 3.48 -10.89
CA TYR A 79 16.47 4.61 -10.04
C TYR A 79 16.59 4.23 -8.56
N ASP A 80 17.22 5.11 -7.78
CA ASP A 80 17.58 4.87 -6.38
C ASP A 80 16.39 4.95 -5.41
N TYR A 81 15.24 5.43 -5.88
CA TYR A 81 14.03 5.54 -5.09
C TYR A 81 12.90 4.76 -5.77
N ILE A 82 12.16 3.99 -4.97
CA ILE A 82 11.06 3.16 -5.43
C ILE A 82 9.78 3.60 -4.74
N ALA A 83 8.79 4.01 -5.52
CA ALA A 83 7.44 4.30 -5.07
C ALA A 83 6.52 3.12 -5.39
N ARG A 84 5.71 2.73 -4.41
CA ARG A 84 4.64 1.74 -4.60
C ARG A 84 3.30 2.43 -4.85
N MET A 85 2.44 1.76 -5.61
CA MET A 85 1.03 2.10 -5.77
C MET A 85 0.23 0.85 -6.13
N ASP A 86 -1.03 0.78 -5.69
CA ASP A 86 -1.98 -0.26 -6.10
C ASP A 86 -2.70 0.15 -7.40
N ALA A 87 -3.15 -0.85 -8.18
CA ALA A 87 -3.76 -0.63 -9.50
C ALA A 87 -5.20 -0.10 -9.44
N ASP A 88 -5.81 -0.10 -8.27
CA ASP A 88 -7.19 0.35 -8.01
C ASP A 88 -7.26 1.67 -7.23
N ASP A 89 -6.11 2.28 -6.90
CA ASP A 89 -5.99 3.50 -6.12
C ASP A 89 -5.56 4.71 -6.95
N LEU A 90 -5.57 5.91 -6.33
CA LEU A 90 -5.04 7.15 -6.91
C LEU A 90 -4.01 7.79 -5.99
N MET A 91 -3.22 8.73 -6.51
CA MET A 91 -2.31 9.52 -5.68
C MET A 91 -2.47 11.02 -5.90
N ASP A 92 -2.27 11.80 -4.83
CA ASP A 92 -2.19 13.26 -4.89
C ASP A 92 -1.10 13.69 -5.87
N ILE A 93 -1.36 14.70 -6.68
CA ILE A 93 -0.43 15.18 -7.73
C ILE A 93 0.94 15.64 -7.19
N ASN A 94 1.06 15.93 -5.90
CA ASN A 94 2.29 16.36 -5.26
C ASN A 94 2.96 15.25 -4.43
N ARG A 95 2.38 14.05 -4.38
CA ARG A 95 2.89 12.96 -3.53
C ARG A 95 4.36 12.71 -3.73
N LEU A 96 4.78 12.47 -4.97
CA LEU A 96 6.17 12.11 -5.25
C LEU A 96 7.14 13.25 -4.93
N LYS A 97 6.76 14.49 -5.22
CA LYS A 97 7.56 15.67 -4.91
C LYS A 97 7.81 15.80 -3.41
N ILE A 98 6.75 15.74 -2.60
CA ILE A 98 6.82 15.87 -1.14
C ILE A 98 7.65 14.74 -0.53
N GLN A 99 7.39 13.50 -0.95
CA GLN A 99 8.09 12.32 -0.42
C GLN A 99 9.58 12.32 -0.76
N ILE A 100 9.97 12.65 -2.01
CA ILE A 100 11.38 12.65 -2.40
C ILE A 100 12.16 13.79 -1.77
N GLU A 101 11.55 14.97 -1.60
CA GLU A 101 12.17 16.09 -0.91
C GLU A 101 12.44 15.74 0.55
N HIS A 102 11.52 15.04 1.23
CA HIS A 102 11.71 14.56 2.58
C HIS A 102 12.90 13.60 2.69
N LEU A 103 12.93 12.54 1.85
CA LEU A 103 14.02 11.56 1.87
C LEU A 103 15.40 12.18 1.53
N LYS A 104 15.44 13.19 0.67
CA LYS A 104 16.70 13.89 0.35
C LYS A 104 17.20 14.73 1.52
N LYS A 105 16.31 15.34 2.31
CA LYS A 105 16.65 16.13 3.50
C LYS A 105 17.06 15.27 4.69
N HIS A 106 16.61 14.00 4.73
CA HIS A 106 16.78 13.08 5.83
C HIS A 106 17.50 11.80 5.37
N PRO A 107 18.83 11.83 5.19
CA PRO A 107 19.59 10.68 4.71
C PRO A 107 19.57 9.48 5.69
N GLU A 108 19.27 9.71 6.96
CA GLU A 108 19.11 8.68 7.99
C GLU A 108 17.82 7.87 7.86
N ILE A 109 16.83 8.34 7.05
CA ILE A 109 15.55 7.67 6.82
C ILE A 109 15.60 6.88 5.51
N ASP A 110 15.15 5.64 5.55
CA ASP A 110 15.13 4.74 4.40
C ASP A 110 13.83 4.80 3.60
N LEU A 111 12.69 5.08 4.26
CA LEU A 111 11.39 5.15 3.60
C LEU A 111 10.44 6.17 4.24
N VAL A 112 9.49 6.62 3.44
CA VAL A 112 8.38 7.47 3.90
C VAL A 112 7.05 6.90 3.42
N THR A 113 6.03 7.05 4.26
CA THR A 113 4.62 6.82 3.91
C THR A 113 3.81 8.10 4.13
N THR A 114 2.54 8.10 3.82
CA THR A 114 1.67 9.27 3.96
C THR A 114 0.35 8.91 4.61
N GLY A 115 -0.44 9.90 4.99
CA GLY A 115 -1.86 9.74 5.19
C GLY A 115 -2.60 9.43 3.89
N MET A 116 -3.91 9.18 4.01
CA MET A 116 -4.75 8.86 2.87
C MET A 116 -6.12 9.54 2.96
N TYR A 117 -6.73 9.74 1.80
CA TYR A 117 -8.19 9.83 1.65
C TYR A 117 -8.74 8.44 1.35
N SER A 118 -9.82 8.05 2.01
CA SER A 118 -10.66 6.91 1.59
C SER A 118 -11.55 7.37 0.45
N ILE A 119 -11.59 6.62 -0.65
CA ILE A 119 -12.42 6.92 -1.80
C ILE A 119 -13.38 5.77 -2.11
N GLY A 120 -14.51 6.12 -2.69
CA GLY A 120 -15.53 5.19 -3.15
C GLY A 120 -15.34 4.74 -4.60
N LYS A 121 -16.34 4.04 -5.14
CA LYS A 121 -16.30 3.45 -6.48
C LYS A 121 -16.19 4.49 -7.60
N SER A 122 -16.85 5.64 -7.45
CA SER A 122 -16.86 6.75 -8.42
C SER A 122 -15.85 7.84 -8.07
N ASN A 123 -14.79 7.48 -7.34
CA ASN A 123 -13.78 8.40 -6.86
C ASN A 123 -14.32 9.47 -5.88
N GLU A 124 -15.48 9.27 -5.23
CA GLU A 124 -15.97 10.17 -4.20
C GLU A 124 -15.15 10.04 -2.92
N ALA A 125 -14.79 11.16 -2.29
CA ALA A 125 -14.05 11.16 -1.04
C ALA A 125 -14.97 10.84 0.15
N LEU A 126 -14.66 9.77 0.90
CA LEU A 126 -15.46 9.24 2.01
C LEU A 126 -14.95 9.69 3.38
N GLY A 127 -13.67 10.02 3.49
CA GLY A 127 -13.01 10.41 4.72
C GLY A 127 -11.52 10.43 4.60
N LYS A 128 -10.79 10.75 5.69
CA LYS A 128 -9.33 10.71 5.70
C LYS A 128 -8.79 9.95 6.90
N ARG A 129 -7.58 9.42 6.76
CA ARG A 129 -6.81 8.85 7.86
C ARG A 129 -5.36 9.33 7.76
N ILE A 130 -4.89 9.95 8.85
CA ILE A 130 -3.50 10.39 8.99
C ILE A 130 -2.91 9.60 10.16
N PRO A 131 -2.04 8.61 9.89
CA PRO A 131 -1.38 7.86 10.94
C PRO A 131 -0.42 8.76 11.70
N GLN A 132 -0.23 8.49 13.00
CA GLN A 132 0.76 9.21 13.80
C GLN A 132 2.18 8.88 13.33
N ASP A 133 3.05 9.89 13.33
CA ASP A 133 4.46 9.71 13.03
C ASP A 133 5.24 9.38 14.30
N TYR A 134 5.55 8.11 14.48
CA TYR A 134 6.46 7.61 15.51
C TYR A 134 7.04 6.27 15.09
N MET A 135 8.23 5.95 15.56
CA MET A 135 8.91 4.70 15.23
C MET A 135 8.31 3.54 16.02
N MET A 136 7.65 2.61 15.32
CA MET A 136 7.09 1.40 15.94
C MET A 136 8.19 0.41 16.34
N SER A 137 8.05 -0.18 17.52
CA SER A 137 8.84 -1.33 17.93
C SER A 137 8.35 -2.63 17.27
N ALA A 138 9.23 -3.62 17.16
CA ALA A 138 8.84 -4.96 16.69
C ALA A 138 7.70 -5.57 17.55
N SER A 139 7.68 -5.27 18.85
CA SER A 139 6.61 -5.73 19.76
C SER A 139 5.26 -5.11 19.43
N GLU A 140 5.19 -3.83 19.06
CA GLU A 140 3.95 -3.16 18.64
C GLU A 140 3.46 -3.72 17.31
N ILE A 141 4.38 -3.93 16.36
CA ILE A 141 4.03 -4.54 15.06
C ILE A 141 3.47 -5.95 15.27
N LEU A 142 4.09 -6.79 16.12
CA LEU A 142 3.56 -8.11 16.49
C LEU A 142 2.12 -8.04 17.00
N GLN A 143 1.74 -6.99 17.73
CA GLN A 143 0.39 -6.78 18.22
C GLN A 143 -0.62 -6.35 17.14
N GLY A 144 -0.17 -6.19 15.90
CA GLY A 144 -0.95 -5.72 14.77
C GLY A 144 -1.18 -4.21 14.77
N VAL A 145 -0.26 -3.45 15.36
CA VAL A 145 -0.19 -1.99 15.23
C VAL A 145 0.56 -1.66 13.94
N THR A 146 0.02 -0.75 13.15
CA THR A 146 0.73 -0.17 12.01
C THR A 146 0.32 1.29 11.82
N ASN A 147 1.32 2.15 11.65
CA ASN A 147 1.17 3.53 11.20
C ASN A 147 1.73 3.73 9.79
N LEU A 148 2.15 2.65 9.11
CA LEU A 148 2.66 2.66 7.76
C LEU A 148 1.56 2.28 6.76
N LEU A 149 1.24 3.16 5.83
CA LEU A 149 0.39 2.87 4.68
C LEU A 149 1.26 2.31 3.56
N HIS A 150 1.28 0.99 3.43
CA HIS A 150 2.15 0.27 2.49
C HIS A 150 1.99 0.75 1.05
N ALA A 151 0.76 0.98 0.60
CA ALA A 151 0.46 1.47 -0.74
C ALA A 151 1.06 2.85 -1.05
N SER A 152 1.31 3.69 -0.03
CA SER A 152 1.90 5.03 -0.20
C SER A 152 3.42 5.07 -0.04
N MET A 153 4.09 3.94 0.11
CA MET A 153 5.53 3.90 0.37
C MET A 153 6.34 4.50 -0.78
N LEU A 154 7.31 5.37 -0.42
CA LEU A 154 8.48 5.71 -1.21
C LEU A 154 9.72 5.33 -0.39
N ALA A 155 10.58 4.48 -0.92
CA ALA A 155 11.75 3.96 -0.21
C ALA A 155 13.03 4.07 -1.04
N ARG A 156 14.19 4.06 -0.36
CA ARG A 156 15.48 3.88 -1.03
C ARG A 156 15.57 2.46 -1.59
N LYS A 157 15.99 2.32 -2.85
CA LYS A 157 16.18 1.01 -3.49
C LYS A 157 17.10 0.09 -2.67
N THR A 158 18.15 0.66 -2.07
CA THR A 158 19.09 -0.07 -1.21
C THR A 158 18.39 -0.71 -0.01
N TRP A 159 17.41 -0.02 0.60
CA TRP A 159 16.61 -0.59 1.68
C TRP A 159 15.70 -1.72 1.18
N CYS A 160 15.03 -1.53 0.04
CA CYS A 160 14.19 -2.56 -0.56
C CYS A 160 14.99 -3.83 -0.88
N LEU A 161 16.22 -3.71 -1.38
CA LEU A 161 17.09 -4.85 -1.66
C LEU A 161 17.55 -5.59 -0.40
N ARG A 162 17.77 -4.88 0.72
CA ARG A 162 18.09 -5.50 2.03
C ARG A 162 16.89 -6.16 2.69
N ASN A 163 15.68 -5.72 2.35
CA ASN A 163 14.42 -6.18 2.94
C ASN A 163 13.44 -6.64 1.84
N PRO A 164 13.72 -7.75 1.14
CA PRO A 164 12.83 -8.27 0.11
C PRO A 164 11.53 -8.81 0.72
N TYR A 165 10.46 -8.74 -0.04
CA TYR A 165 9.19 -9.37 0.32
C TYR A 165 9.32 -10.90 0.33
N LYS A 166 8.70 -11.55 1.33
CA LYS A 166 8.58 -13.01 1.37
C LYS A 166 7.47 -13.47 0.44
N VAL A 167 7.83 -14.27 -0.56
CA VAL A 167 6.89 -14.68 -1.62
C VAL A 167 5.84 -15.67 -1.14
N ASP A 168 6.10 -16.39 -0.06
CA ASP A 168 5.18 -17.38 0.51
C ASP A 168 4.01 -16.74 1.29
N ASN A 169 4.10 -15.44 1.64
CA ASN A 169 3.16 -14.70 2.48
C ASN A 169 2.32 -13.69 1.70
N ALA A 170 1.50 -14.14 0.75
CA ALA A 170 0.77 -13.27 -0.17
C ALA A 170 -0.41 -12.46 0.42
N LEU A 171 -0.67 -12.50 1.73
CA LEU A 171 -1.78 -11.76 2.37
C LEU A 171 -1.39 -11.06 3.68
N ALA A 172 -0.12 -11.02 4.00
CA ALA A 172 0.46 -10.28 5.12
C ALA A 172 1.91 -9.86 4.78
N GLU A 173 2.16 -9.60 3.50
CA GLU A 173 3.47 -9.23 2.96
C GLU A 173 4.00 -7.94 3.57
N ASP A 174 3.12 -6.97 3.79
CA ASP A 174 3.42 -5.70 4.45
C ASP A 174 3.73 -5.89 5.94
N TYR A 175 2.89 -6.65 6.63
CA TYR A 175 3.06 -6.96 8.05
C TYR A 175 4.40 -7.66 8.32
N GLU A 176 4.75 -8.67 7.50
CA GLU A 176 6.01 -9.39 7.63
C GLU A 176 7.21 -8.52 7.26
N LEU A 177 7.09 -7.68 6.23
CA LEU A 177 8.14 -6.73 5.84
C LEU A 177 8.49 -5.78 6.99
N TRP A 178 7.47 -5.13 7.57
CA TRP A 178 7.67 -4.21 8.69
C TRP A 178 8.23 -4.90 9.92
N LEU A 179 7.71 -6.07 10.26
CA LEU A 179 8.16 -6.83 11.42
C LEU A 179 9.61 -7.29 11.26
N SER A 180 9.95 -7.92 10.13
CA SER A 180 11.29 -8.44 9.89
C SER A 180 12.35 -7.34 9.84
N SER A 181 12.03 -6.20 9.22
CA SER A 181 12.95 -5.04 9.19
C SER A 181 13.09 -4.37 10.56
N ALA A 182 12.02 -4.29 11.36
CA ALA A 182 12.08 -3.78 12.73
C ALA A 182 12.94 -4.68 13.66
N ILE A 183 12.81 -6.01 13.55
CA ILE A 183 13.63 -6.97 14.30
C ILE A 183 15.11 -6.81 13.95
N LYS A 184 15.43 -6.59 12.67
CA LYS A 184 16.80 -6.30 12.20
C LYS A 184 17.30 -4.90 12.59
N LYS A 185 16.46 -4.06 13.21
CA LYS A 185 16.73 -2.63 13.48
C LYS A 185 17.03 -1.82 12.20
N ASP A 186 16.47 -2.26 11.08
CA ASP A 186 16.62 -1.67 9.73
C ASP A 186 15.32 -1.02 9.22
N LEU A 187 14.36 -0.71 10.10
CA LEU A 187 13.12 0.00 9.77
C LEU A 187 13.23 1.46 10.23
N LYS A 188 13.78 2.31 9.36
CA LYS A 188 13.92 3.76 9.60
C LYS A 188 12.99 4.51 8.67
N TYR A 189 11.92 5.09 9.21
CA TYR A 189 10.87 5.69 8.40
C TYR A 189 10.34 6.98 8.99
N HIS A 190 9.56 7.70 8.18
CA HIS A 190 8.75 8.83 8.60
C HIS A 190 7.36 8.75 7.95
N VAL A 191 6.34 9.21 8.67
CA VAL A 191 4.96 9.30 8.17
C VAL A 191 4.62 10.76 7.90
N ILE A 192 4.58 11.13 6.64
CA ILE A 192 4.18 12.48 6.22
C ILE A 192 2.73 12.72 6.62
N GLN A 193 2.50 13.77 7.43
CA GLN A 193 1.21 14.07 8.06
C GLN A 193 0.23 14.77 7.10
N GLU A 194 0.23 14.30 5.84
CA GLU A 194 -0.69 14.75 4.80
C GLU A 194 -1.33 13.56 4.08
N PRO A 195 -2.62 13.65 3.66
CA PRO A 195 -3.32 12.60 2.92
C PRO A 195 -2.95 12.65 1.44
N LEU A 196 -1.77 12.14 1.08
CA LEU A 196 -1.24 12.17 -0.29
C LEU A 196 -1.55 10.89 -1.10
N TYR A 197 -2.34 10.00 -0.54
CA TYR A 197 -2.76 8.76 -1.18
C TYR A 197 -4.28 8.64 -1.14
N TYR A 198 -4.91 8.15 -2.21
CA TYR A 198 -6.37 8.00 -2.33
C TYR A 198 -6.67 6.52 -2.40
N TYR A 199 -7.07 5.96 -1.25
CA TYR A 199 -7.23 4.52 -1.05
C TYR A 199 -8.66 4.09 -1.28
N ARG A 200 -8.88 3.14 -2.19
CA ARG A 200 -10.20 2.61 -2.50
C ARG A 200 -10.58 1.47 -1.54
N GLU A 201 -11.48 1.78 -0.61
CA GLU A 201 -11.86 0.83 0.44
C GLU A 201 -13.04 -0.09 0.07
N VAL A 202 -13.85 0.28 -0.90
CA VAL A 202 -15.19 -0.32 -1.12
C VAL A 202 -15.15 -1.77 -1.60
N GLU A 203 -14.10 -2.21 -2.28
CA GLU A 203 -14.03 -3.56 -2.85
C GLU A 203 -13.16 -4.54 -2.06
N ASN A 204 -12.44 -4.06 -1.06
CA ASN A 204 -11.42 -4.85 -0.37
C ASN A 204 -11.93 -5.71 0.80
N VAL A 205 -13.24 -5.71 1.10
CA VAL A 205 -13.79 -6.43 2.27
C VAL A 205 -14.31 -7.82 1.89
N LYS A 206 -13.49 -8.64 1.24
CA LYS A 206 -13.79 -10.07 1.11
C LYS A 206 -13.44 -10.77 2.42
N ILE A 207 -14.47 -11.32 3.09
CA ILE A 207 -14.34 -11.98 4.40
C ILE A 207 -13.31 -13.08 4.41
N GLU A 208 -13.28 -13.89 3.37
CA GLU A 208 -12.31 -14.96 3.20
C GLU A 208 -10.86 -14.42 3.17
N LYS A 209 -10.66 -13.31 2.45
CA LYS A 209 -9.35 -12.62 2.39
C LYS A 209 -8.94 -12.12 3.77
N MET A 210 -9.86 -11.52 4.55
CA MET A 210 -9.58 -11.06 5.92
C MET A 210 -9.22 -12.21 6.86
N ILE A 211 -9.99 -13.30 6.84
CA ILE A 211 -9.74 -14.47 7.69
C ILE A 211 -8.40 -15.11 7.34
N LYS A 212 -8.12 -15.25 6.05
CA LYS A 212 -6.85 -15.78 5.56
C LYS A 212 -5.68 -14.86 5.96
N GLY A 213 -5.83 -13.53 5.84
CA GLY A 213 -4.84 -12.57 6.31
C GLY A 213 -4.54 -12.71 7.80
N TYR A 214 -5.57 -12.87 8.66
CA TYR A 214 -5.33 -13.13 10.09
C TYR A 214 -4.64 -14.46 10.35
N ASN A 215 -4.90 -15.51 9.57
CA ASN A 215 -4.17 -16.78 9.70
C ASN A 215 -2.69 -16.59 9.39
N THR A 216 -2.39 -15.94 8.26
CA THR A 216 -1.01 -15.63 7.86
C THR A 216 -0.30 -14.76 8.91
N GLN A 217 -0.98 -13.75 9.49
CA GLN A 217 -0.42 -12.96 10.59
C GLN A 217 -0.09 -13.82 11.82
N ILE A 218 -0.94 -14.81 12.17
CA ILE A 218 -0.66 -15.75 13.28
C ILE A 218 0.57 -16.61 12.95
N GLU A 219 0.73 -17.07 11.72
CA GLU A 219 1.92 -17.82 11.27
C GLU A 219 3.19 -16.98 11.41
N VAL A 220 3.15 -15.73 10.94
CA VAL A 220 4.25 -14.77 11.09
C VAL A 220 4.57 -14.49 12.56
N ILE A 221 3.56 -14.33 13.43
CA ILE A 221 3.77 -14.17 14.88
C ILE A 221 4.51 -15.38 15.47
N ASN A 222 4.10 -16.60 15.10
CA ASN A 222 4.77 -17.80 15.57
C ASN A 222 6.24 -17.89 15.11
N GLN A 223 6.51 -17.46 13.89
CA GLN A 223 7.85 -17.48 13.29
C GLN A 223 8.78 -16.46 13.93
N TYR A 224 8.31 -15.22 14.17
CA TYR A 224 9.16 -14.07 14.52
C TYR A 224 9.12 -13.66 15.99
N SER A 225 8.21 -14.20 16.81
CA SER A 225 8.04 -13.77 18.20
C SER A 225 9.16 -14.17 19.15
N LYS A 226 9.90 -15.24 18.82
CA LYS A 226 10.99 -15.75 19.66
C LYS A 226 12.12 -14.73 19.80
N GLY A 227 12.46 -14.39 21.04
CA GLY A 227 13.48 -13.37 21.33
C GLY A 227 13.00 -11.92 21.25
N VAL A 228 11.77 -11.68 20.78
CA VAL A 228 11.15 -10.33 20.70
C VAL A 228 10.17 -10.11 21.85
N ILE A 229 9.37 -11.12 22.18
CA ILE A 229 8.38 -11.09 23.25
C ILE A 229 8.39 -12.42 24.02
N SER A 230 7.83 -12.41 25.26
CA SER A 230 7.64 -13.64 26.04
C SER A 230 6.57 -14.56 25.44
N ASP A 231 6.65 -15.86 25.75
CA ASP A 231 5.65 -16.84 25.30
C ASP A 231 4.24 -16.50 25.80
N ALA A 232 4.10 -15.99 27.02
CA ALA A 232 2.82 -15.54 27.54
C ALA A 232 2.22 -14.39 26.67
N ASN A 233 3.03 -13.42 26.28
CA ASN A 233 2.61 -12.33 25.40
C ASN A 233 2.29 -12.85 23.99
N ARG A 234 3.06 -13.79 23.45
CA ARG A 234 2.76 -14.44 22.17
C ARG A 234 1.37 -15.08 22.19
N HIS A 235 1.05 -15.90 23.19
CA HIS A 235 -0.26 -16.53 23.31
C HIS A 235 -1.40 -15.49 23.42
N LYS A 236 -1.18 -14.41 24.20
CA LYS A 236 -2.14 -13.31 24.31
C LYS A 236 -2.42 -12.63 22.96
N ILE A 237 -1.37 -12.39 22.17
CA ILE A 237 -1.50 -11.78 20.83
C ILE A 237 -2.24 -12.72 19.88
N ILE A 238 -1.86 -13.99 19.82
CA ILE A 238 -2.54 -14.99 18.98
C ILE A 238 -4.03 -15.07 19.32
N ARG A 239 -4.35 -15.12 20.63
CA ARG A 239 -5.76 -15.10 21.08
C ARG A 239 -6.51 -13.86 20.61
N LYS A 240 -5.88 -12.67 20.65
CA LYS A 240 -6.45 -11.41 20.11
C LYS A 240 -6.80 -11.55 18.62
N PHE A 241 -5.91 -12.14 17.81
CA PHE A 241 -6.19 -12.37 16.37
C PHE A 241 -7.29 -13.43 16.15
N GLN A 242 -7.36 -14.47 16.97
CA GLN A 242 -8.43 -15.45 16.92
C GLN A 242 -9.79 -14.80 17.24
N VAL A 243 -9.85 -13.90 18.24
CA VAL A 243 -11.05 -13.13 18.57
C VAL A 243 -11.43 -12.21 17.40
N LYS A 244 -10.47 -11.51 16.77
CA LYS A 244 -10.76 -10.71 15.57
C LYS A 244 -11.39 -11.55 14.45
N LYS A 245 -10.89 -12.77 14.22
CA LYS A 245 -11.45 -13.71 13.23
C LYS A 245 -12.91 -14.09 13.59
N ALA A 246 -13.18 -14.39 14.85
CA ALA A 246 -14.54 -14.71 15.31
C ALA A 246 -15.48 -13.53 15.11
N ILE A 247 -15.06 -12.30 15.44
CA ILE A 247 -15.84 -11.07 15.22
C ILE A 247 -16.17 -10.90 13.74
N VAL A 248 -15.19 -11.05 12.84
CA VAL A 248 -15.42 -10.93 11.39
C VAL A 248 -16.45 -11.95 10.91
N LYS A 249 -16.38 -13.21 11.37
CA LYS A 249 -17.37 -14.25 11.03
C LYS A 249 -18.77 -13.89 11.51
N ILE A 250 -18.91 -13.38 12.73
CA ILE A 250 -20.21 -12.96 13.31
C ILE A 250 -20.78 -11.78 12.53
N LEU A 251 -19.98 -10.73 12.29
CA LEU A 251 -20.43 -9.55 11.54
C LEU A 251 -20.83 -9.88 10.10
N SER A 252 -20.16 -10.86 9.51
CA SER A 252 -20.53 -11.38 8.20
C SER A 252 -21.89 -12.09 8.22
N ALA A 253 -22.09 -13.00 9.17
CA ALA A 253 -23.33 -13.75 9.30
C ALA A 253 -24.55 -12.84 9.60
N THR A 254 -24.30 -11.65 10.17
CA THR A 254 -25.34 -10.66 10.53
C THR A 254 -25.45 -9.50 9.55
N ASN A 255 -24.74 -9.53 8.41
CA ASN A 255 -24.66 -8.42 7.42
C ASN A 255 -24.24 -7.06 8.01
N LEU A 256 -23.49 -7.05 9.13
CA LEU A 256 -23.03 -5.83 9.83
C LEU A 256 -21.59 -5.43 9.52
N MET A 257 -21.02 -5.88 8.40
CA MET A 257 -19.63 -5.59 8.00
C MET A 257 -19.35 -4.09 7.82
N SER A 258 -20.35 -3.30 7.45
CA SER A 258 -20.23 -1.84 7.32
C SER A 258 -19.77 -1.12 8.60
N ILE A 259 -20.01 -1.73 9.78
CA ILE A 259 -19.57 -1.18 11.07
C ILE A 259 -18.03 -1.14 11.16
N LEU A 260 -17.33 -2.10 10.57
CA LEU A 260 -15.86 -2.13 10.57
C LEU A 260 -15.24 -1.05 9.68
N GLN A 261 -15.93 -0.65 8.61
CA GLN A 261 -15.46 0.36 7.65
C GLN A 261 -15.59 1.77 8.25
N LYS A 262 -16.73 2.10 8.84
CA LYS A 262 -17.03 3.44 9.36
C LYS A 262 -16.11 3.93 10.51
N ARG A 263 -15.44 3.01 11.21
CA ARG A 263 -14.59 3.34 12.38
C ARG A 263 -13.17 3.78 12.02
N ARG A 264 -12.77 3.74 10.74
CA ARG A 264 -11.37 3.91 10.35
C ARG A 264 -11.00 5.29 9.81
N VAL A 265 -11.99 6.12 9.50
CA VAL A 265 -11.77 7.41 8.85
C VAL A 265 -12.36 8.56 9.64
N THR A 266 -11.71 9.71 9.62
CA THR A 266 -12.24 10.98 10.10
C THR A 266 -12.98 11.70 8.97
N LYS A 267 -13.97 12.52 9.34
CA LYS A 267 -14.71 13.34 8.37
C LYS A 267 -13.77 14.36 7.69
N LEU A 268 -14.07 14.67 6.45
CA LEU A 268 -13.42 15.70 5.67
C LEU A 268 -13.96 17.08 6.04
N ASN A 269 -13.09 18.07 6.08
CA ASN A 269 -13.46 19.48 6.14
C ASN A 269 -13.55 20.06 4.73
N GLU A 270 -13.92 21.32 4.60
CA GLU A 270 -14.09 22.01 3.31
C GLU A 270 -12.77 22.10 2.53
N ASP A 271 -11.65 22.39 3.20
CA ASP A 271 -10.32 22.46 2.59
C ASP A 271 -9.89 21.11 2.01
N ASP A 272 -10.18 20.02 2.72
CA ASP A 272 -9.93 18.65 2.25
C ASP A 272 -10.69 18.39 0.94
N LEU A 273 -11.97 18.77 0.87
CA LEU A 273 -12.82 18.56 -0.31
C LEU A 273 -12.35 19.39 -1.49
N ILE A 274 -12.01 20.65 -1.28
CA ILE A 274 -11.47 21.55 -2.31
C ILE A 274 -10.16 20.99 -2.87
N ARG A 275 -9.22 20.60 -1.99
CA ARG A 275 -7.94 20.03 -2.40
C ARG A 275 -8.14 18.74 -3.20
N TYR A 276 -9.01 17.86 -2.70
CA TYR A 276 -9.32 16.59 -3.33
C TYR A 276 -9.91 16.77 -4.73
N SER A 277 -10.98 17.58 -4.86
CA SER A 277 -11.64 17.86 -6.13
C SER A 277 -10.67 18.43 -7.16
N LYS A 278 -9.89 19.44 -6.79
CA LYS A 278 -8.89 20.06 -7.68
C LYS A 278 -7.86 19.06 -8.20
N ASN A 279 -7.44 18.11 -7.36
CA ASN A 279 -6.50 17.08 -7.77
C ASN A 279 -7.18 16.05 -8.68
N LEU A 280 -8.40 15.64 -8.36
CA LEU A 280 -9.15 14.69 -9.17
C LEU A 280 -9.41 15.25 -10.59
N ASP A 281 -9.81 16.52 -10.70
CA ASP A 281 -10.00 17.19 -12.00
C ASP A 281 -8.72 17.14 -12.85
N ARG A 282 -7.55 17.39 -12.24
CA ARG A 282 -6.27 17.31 -12.95
C ARG A 282 -5.92 15.90 -13.41
N ILE A 283 -6.23 14.89 -12.59
CA ILE A 283 -6.02 13.48 -12.95
C ILE A 283 -6.92 13.10 -14.13
N GLN A 284 -8.19 13.50 -14.11
CA GLN A 284 -9.15 13.18 -15.17
C GLN A 284 -8.83 13.87 -16.51
N GLN A 285 -8.19 15.05 -16.48
CA GLN A 285 -7.75 15.77 -17.66
C GLN A 285 -6.52 15.16 -18.34
N MET A 286 -5.83 14.18 -17.70
CA MET A 286 -4.69 13.51 -18.32
C MET A 286 -5.15 12.63 -19.49
N GLY A 287 -4.54 12.83 -20.68
CA GLY A 287 -4.71 11.97 -21.83
C GLY A 287 -4.05 10.59 -21.64
N LYS A 288 -4.32 9.70 -22.60
CA LYS A 288 -3.62 8.39 -22.70
C LYS A 288 -2.31 8.52 -23.45
#